data_46ced819d39f0ca3ef96d66920777b5c
#
_entry.id   46ced819d39f0ca3ef96d66920777b5c
#
_cell.length_a   1.000
_cell.length_b   1.000
_cell.length_c   1.000
_cell.angle_alpha   90.00
_cell.angle_beta   90.00
_cell.angle_gamma   90.00
#
_symmetry.space_group_name_H-M   'P 1'
#
loop_
_entity.id
_entity.type
_entity.pdbx_description
1 polymer ?
#
loop_
_entity_poly.entity_id
_entity_poly.type
_entity_poly.pdbx_seq_one_letter_code
_entity_poly.pdbx_strand_id
1 'polypeptide(L)'
;MNRKLLLGLCLASMAGAEAHADDMAYCADLTALYRRYLGQTSSRQTMPDVTASTAIDACQRGNTAAGIPVLEQRLTAARFSLPKRD
;
A
#
# COMPACT_ATOMS: atom_id res chain seq x y z
N MET A 1 -32.75 -9.87 21.40
CA MET A 1 -31.46 -10.29 21.98
C MET A 1 -30.42 -10.57 20.92
N ASN A 2 -30.81 -11.27 19.88
CA ASN A 2 -29.87 -11.58 18.81
C ASN A 2 -29.34 -10.33 18.12
N ARG A 3 -30.13 -9.27 18.11
CA ARG A 3 -29.71 -8.02 17.50
C ARG A 3 -28.48 -7.42 18.15
N LYS A 4 -28.37 -7.55 19.45
CA LYS A 4 -27.24 -7.00 20.18
C LYS A 4 -25.94 -7.70 19.82
N LEU A 5 -26.04 -9.01 19.62
CA LEU A 5 -24.87 -9.79 19.24
C LEU A 5 -24.41 -9.42 17.84
N LEU A 6 -25.37 -9.22 16.93
CA LEU A 6 -25.02 -8.84 15.57
C LEU A 6 -24.36 -7.46 15.52
N LEU A 7 -24.85 -6.54 16.33
CA LEU A 7 -24.25 -5.22 16.39
C LEU A 7 -22.82 -5.27 16.90
N GLY A 8 -22.56 -6.14 17.87
CA GLY A 8 -21.21 -6.28 18.37
C GLY A 8 -20.23 -6.76 17.31
N LEU A 9 -20.67 -7.70 16.49
CA LEU A 9 -19.84 -8.21 15.42
C LEU A 9 -19.54 -7.15 14.38
N CYS A 10 -20.55 -6.35 14.05
CA CYS A 10 -20.35 -5.27 13.07
C CYS A 10 -19.31 -4.26 13.54
N LEU A 11 -19.35 -3.92 14.82
CA LEU A 11 -18.40 -2.97 15.38
C LEU A 11 -16.97 -3.50 15.29
N ALA A 12 -16.80 -4.77 15.56
CA ALA A 12 -15.48 -5.38 15.46
C ALA A 12 -14.93 -5.30 14.02
N SER A 13 -15.81 -5.54 13.06
CA SER A 13 -15.42 -5.45 11.66
C SER A 13 -15.04 -4.04 11.27
N MET A 14 -15.74 -3.06 11.78
CA MET A 14 -15.44 -1.67 11.46
C MET A 14 -14.09 -1.24 12.00
N ALA A 15 -13.74 -1.69 13.19
CA ALA A 15 -12.44 -1.38 13.76
C ALA A 15 -11.31 -1.92 12.89
N GLY A 16 -11.48 -3.14 12.38
CA GLY A 16 -10.50 -3.73 11.47
C GLY A 16 -10.39 -2.94 10.18
N ALA A 17 -11.53 -2.45 9.67
CA ALA A 17 -11.55 -1.68 8.43
C ALA A 17 -10.80 -0.37 8.58
N GLU A 18 -10.87 0.29 9.76
CA GLU A 18 -10.17 1.55 9.98
C GLU A 18 -8.66 1.36 9.90
N ALA A 19 -8.13 0.36 10.58
CA ALA A 19 -6.69 0.09 10.54
C ALA A 19 -6.24 -0.21 9.11
N HIS A 20 -7.06 -0.92 8.37
CA HIS A 20 -6.75 -1.26 7.00
C HIS A 20 -6.74 -0.03 6.09
N ALA A 21 -7.64 0.92 6.36
CA ALA A 21 -7.73 2.14 5.55
C ALA A 21 -6.46 2.97 5.66
N ASP A 22 -5.85 3.06 6.84
CA ASP A 22 -4.60 3.80 7.01
C ASP A 22 -3.48 3.18 6.20
N ASP A 23 -3.39 1.86 6.22
CA ASP A 23 -2.38 1.16 5.44
C ASP A 23 -2.62 1.34 3.94
N MET A 24 -3.86 1.34 3.51
CA MET A 24 -4.17 1.54 2.10
C MET A 24 -3.80 2.94 1.64
N ALA A 25 -4.03 3.95 2.47
CA ALA A 25 -3.64 5.31 2.15
C ALA A 25 -2.12 5.43 2.02
N TYR A 26 -1.40 4.83 2.94
CA TYR A 26 0.06 4.84 2.88
C TYR A 26 0.55 4.11 1.63
N CYS A 27 -0.05 2.98 1.32
CA CYS A 27 0.28 2.20 0.13
C CYS A 27 0.05 3.02 -1.14
N ALA A 28 -1.03 3.79 -1.17
CA ALA A 28 -1.32 4.66 -2.30
C ALA A 28 -0.27 5.76 -2.45
N ASP A 29 0.19 6.32 -1.34
CA ASP A 29 1.24 7.34 -1.37
C ASP A 29 2.55 6.75 -1.90
N LEU A 30 2.91 5.56 -1.44
CA LEU A 30 4.11 4.89 -1.93
C LEU A 30 4.01 4.61 -3.43
N THR A 31 2.85 4.16 -3.88
CA THR A 31 2.62 3.88 -5.28
C THR A 31 2.78 5.13 -6.12
N ALA A 32 2.21 6.24 -5.67
CA ALA A 32 2.29 7.50 -6.38
C ALA A 32 3.73 7.97 -6.53
N LEU A 33 4.51 7.88 -5.44
CA LEU A 33 5.92 8.25 -5.49
C LEU A 33 6.69 7.34 -6.44
N TYR A 34 6.46 6.05 -6.34
CA TYR A 34 7.16 5.12 -7.21
C TYR A 34 6.88 5.42 -8.67
N ARG A 35 5.62 5.57 -9.03
CA ARG A 35 5.24 5.83 -10.42
C ARG A 35 5.82 7.13 -10.92
N ARG A 36 5.85 8.13 -10.06
CA ARG A 36 6.31 9.46 -10.47
C ARG A 36 7.81 9.49 -10.75
N TYR A 37 8.59 8.85 -9.92
CA TYR A 37 10.05 8.99 -9.99
C TYR A 37 10.78 7.76 -10.50
N LEU A 38 10.23 6.59 -10.32
CA LEU A 38 10.92 5.36 -10.69
C LEU A 38 10.23 4.61 -11.81
N GLY A 39 8.93 4.81 -11.96
CA GLY A 39 8.15 4.02 -12.90
C GLY A 39 8.20 4.52 -14.33
N GLN A 40 8.30 5.82 -14.51
CA GLN A 40 8.21 6.39 -15.84
C GLN A 40 9.50 6.93 -16.38
N THR A 41 10.41 7.20 -15.51
CA THR A 41 11.55 8.00 -15.90
C THR A 41 12.66 7.23 -16.50
N SER A 42 12.62 5.94 -16.46
CA SER A 42 13.80 5.32 -16.93
C SER A 42 13.62 4.87 -18.35
N SER A 43 13.92 5.77 -19.23
CA SER A 43 14.18 5.42 -20.58
C SER A 43 15.33 4.41 -20.67
N ARG A 44 16.07 4.28 -19.60
CA ARG A 44 17.14 3.29 -19.52
C ARG A 44 16.66 1.93 -19.08
N GLN A 45 15.46 1.87 -18.54
CA GLN A 45 14.95 0.63 -18.04
C GLN A 45 14.39 -0.16 -19.21
N THR A 46 15.10 -1.16 -19.61
CA THR A 46 14.67 -1.98 -20.71
C THR A 46 13.64 -3.02 -20.29
N MET A 47 13.55 -3.30 -18.99
CA MET A 47 12.62 -4.29 -18.48
C MET A 47 11.80 -3.68 -17.34
N PRO A 48 10.50 -3.98 -17.30
CA PRO A 48 9.67 -3.49 -16.21
C PRO A 48 10.08 -4.14 -14.88
N ASP A 49 9.89 -3.39 -13.81
CA ASP A 49 10.14 -3.90 -12.46
C ASP A 49 8.92 -4.70 -12.03
N VAL A 50 8.96 -5.99 -12.31
CA VAL A 50 7.84 -6.87 -12.01
C VAL A 50 7.58 -6.96 -10.51
N THR A 51 8.62 -6.93 -9.71
CA THR A 51 8.46 -6.98 -8.26
C THR A 51 7.70 -5.77 -7.75
N ALA A 52 8.06 -4.58 -8.24
CA ALA A 52 7.34 -3.37 -7.84
C ALA A 52 5.91 -3.37 -8.38
N SER A 53 5.71 -3.81 -9.60
CA SER A 53 4.37 -3.89 -10.17
C SER A 53 3.47 -4.83 -9.37
N THR A 54 4.02 -5.96 -8.93
CA THR A 54 3.30 -6.89 -8.10
C THR A 54 2.95 -6.28 -6.76
N ALA A 55 3.88 -5.51 -6.19
CA ALA A 55 3.64 -4.83 -4.92
C ALA A 55 2.54 -3.78 -5.05
N ILE A 56 2.55 -3.03 -6.14
CA ILE A 56 1.51 -2.04 -6.39
C ILE A 56 0.14 -2.71 -6.52
N ASP A 57 0.10 -3.81 -7.25
CA ASP A 57 -1.13 -4.58 -7.41
C ASP A 57 -1.62 -5.09 -6.05
N ALA A 58 -0.72 -5.59 -5.22
CA ALA A 58 -1.07 -6.04 -3.89
C ALA A 58 -1.68 -4.91 -3.06
N CYS A 59 -1.08 -3.71 -3.13
CA CYS A 59 -1.64 -2.54 -2.46
C CYS A 59 -3.06 -2.24 -2.92
N GLN A 60 -3.28 -2.30 -4.22
CA GLN A 60 -4.59 -1.98 -4.78
C GLN A 60 -5.66 -2.99 -4.39
N ARG A 61 -5.25 -4.21 -4.15
CA ARG A 61 -6.17 -5.26 -3.70
C ARG A 61 -6.39 -5.26 -2.20
N GLY A 62 -5.72 -4.39 -1.48
CA GLY A 62 -5.83 -4.35 -0.04
C GLY A 62 -4.81 -5.19 0.70
N ASN A 63 -3.92 -5.86 -0.01
CA ASN A 63 -2.87 -6.65 0.62
C ASN A 63 -1.66 -5.76 0.87
N THR A 64 -1.83 -4.83 1.80
CA THR A 64 -0.81 -3.82 2.08
C THR A 64 0.44 -4.41 2.72
N ALA A 65 0.27 -5.49 3.47
CA ALA A 65 1.42 -6.14 4.09
C ALA A 65 2.40 -6.67 3.07
N ALA A 66 1.93 -7.05 1.89
CA ALA A 66 2.80 -7.52 0.82
C ALA A 66 3.36 -6.37 -0.01
N GLY A 67 2.62 -5.29 -0.17
CA GLY A 67 3.04 -4.19 -1.05
C GLY A 67 3.94 -3.18 -0.39
N ILE A 68 3.64 -2.79 0.85
CA ILE A 68 4.36 -1.71 1.52
C ILE A 68 5.86 -1.96 1.62
N PRO A 69 6.33 -3.12 2.14
CA PRO A 69 7.78 -3.30 2.30
C PRO A 69 8.55 -3.21 0.99
N VAL A 70 7.98 -3.71 -0.08
CA VAL A 70 8.66 -3.70 -1.38
C VAL A 70 8.78 -2.27 -1.90
N LEU A 71 7.70 -1.50 -1.84
CA LEU A 71 7.73 -0.12 -2.32
C LEU A 71 8.64 0.74 -1.46
N GLU A 72 8.63 0.54 -0.16
CA GLU A 72 9.55 1.25 0.73
C GLU A 72 10.99 0.95 0.35
N GLN A 73 11.31 -0.31 0.11
CA GLN A 73 12.65 -0.69 -0.27
C GLN A 73 13.08 -0.03 -1.58
N ARG A 74 12.21 -0.01 -2.56
CA ARG A 74 12.53 0.60 -3.84
C ARG A 74 12.80 2.09 -3.71
N LEU A 75 11.98 2.77 -2.92
CA LEU A 75 12.12 4.21 -2.73
C LEU A 75 13.37 4.55 -1.92
N THR A 76 13.63 3.82 -0.85
CA THR A 76 14.82 4.10 -0.04
C THR A 76 16.10 3.75 -0.78
N ALA A 77 16.08 2.72 -1.60
CA ALA A 77 17.23 2.37 -2.42
C ALA A 77 17.53 3.47 -3.43
N ALA A 78 16.53 4.20 -3.87
CA ALA A 78 16.69 5.31 -4.77
C ALA A 78 16.90 6.63 -4.02
N ARG A 79 17.00 6.58 -2.69
CA ARG A 79 17.29 7.72 -1.82
C ARG A 79 16.16 8.73 -1.72
N PHE A 80 14.93 8.28 -1.90
CA PHE A 80 13.77 9.11 -1.65
C PHE A 80 13.32 8.96 -0.21
N SER A 81 12.81 10.05 0.34
CA SER A 81 12.19 10.00 1.66
C SER A 81 10.83 9.37 1.55
N LEU A 82 10.48 8.56 2.53
CA LEU A 82 9.18 7.91 2.55
C LEU A 82 8.10 8.89 3.00
N PRO A 83 6.84 8.69 2.52
CA PRO A 83 5.74 9.51 2.99
C PRO A 83 5.51 9.32 4.47
N LYS A 84 4.89 10.31 5.07
CA LYS A 84 4.57 10.23 6.47
C LYS A 84 3.47 9.21 6.70
N ARG A 85 3.67 8.41 7.72
CA ARG A 85 2.71 7.38 8.08
C ARG A 85 2.06 7.74 9.39
N ASP A 86 0.82 8.12 9.35
CA ASP A 86 0.10 8.49 10.57
C ASP A 86 -0.71 7.37 11.15
#